data_62ff9291074a230edb4d4c0d1e8c347a
#
_entry.id   62ff9291074a230edb4d4c0d1e8c347a
#
_cell.length_a   1.000
_cell.length_b   1.000
_cell.length_c   1.000
_cell.angle_alpha   90.00
_cell.angle_beta   90.00
_cell.angle_gamma   90.00
#
_symmetry.space_group_name_H-M   'P 1'
#
loop_
_entity.id
_entity.type
_entity.pdbx_description
1 polymer ?
#
loop_
_entity_poly.entity_id
_entity_poly.type
_entity_poly.pdbx_seq_one_letter_code
_entity_poly.pdbx_strand_id
1 'polypeptide(L)'
;DNTEWVLNNQSKGGDGVQRNFNPNYGFGLIQADKFVNKIAEVAYVTKERIVDINATKVNQAIPDNDPAGRSVTFAINPALPIESIEVGLQFSHDRRGDLRAYLISPDGTENRLFNDTSVTIANKDHQDNENVTEFDWTFLTNAFWGEQQSGAWTLKLVDVTEKNTGTWLQYGLRFHLGKMELQKDGAV
;
A
#
# COMPACT_ATOMS: atom_id res chain seq x y z
N ASP A 1 -11.25 -16.48 -1.06
CA ASP A 1 -9.92 -16.90 -1.50
C ASP A 1 -8.88 -16.53 -0.44
N ASN A 2 -8.15 -17.52 0.06
CA ASN A 2 -7.14 -17.32 1.11
C ASN A 2 -5.79 -16.80 0.58
N THR A 3 -5.67 -16.56 -0.71
CA THR A 3 -4.39 -16.27 -1.38
C THR A 3 -3.96 -14.81 -1.31
N GLU A 4 -4.83 -13.91 -0.84
CA GLU A 4 -4.57 -12.47 -0.85
C GLU A 4 -4.20 -11.88 0.53
N TRP A 5 -4.05 -12.74 1.55
CA TRP A 5 -3.62 -12.28 2.86
C TRP A 5 -2.13 -11.98 2.87
N VAL A 6 -1.80 -10.76 3.22
CA VAL A 6 -0.42 -10.26 3.34
C VAL A 6 -0.09 -10.10 4.82
N LEU A 7 1.01 -10.72 5.25
CA LEU A 7 1.53 -10.53 6.59
C LEU A 7 2.35 -9.23 6.63
N ASN A 8 1.92 -8.27 7.43
CA ASN A 8 2.67 -7.04 7.64
C ASN A 8 3.52 -7.09 8.92
N ASN A 9 4.45 -6.12 9.05
CA ASN A 9 5.29 -5.93 10.22
C ASN A 9 6.06 -7.21 10.62
N GLN A 10 6.65 -7.87 9.62
CA GLN A 10 7.28 -9.19 9.79
C GLN A 10 8.45 -9.17 10.77
N SER A 11 9.20 -8.06 10.81
CA SER A 11 10.29 -7.87 11.77
C SER A 11 9.80 -7.49 13.17
N LYS A 12 8.48 -7.30 13.35
CA LYS A 12 7.89 -6.80 14.59
C LYS A 12 8.44 -5.45 15.05
N GLY A 13 8.81 -4.61 14.11
CA GLY A 13 9.13 -3.21 14.38
C GLY A 13 7.87 -2.38 14.69
N GLY A 14 8.05 -1.10 14.92
CA GLY A 14 6.94 -0.20 15.13
C GLY A 14 6.15 -0.49 16.41
N ASP A 15 4.91 -0.93 16.28
CA ASP A 15 4.06 -1.31 17.43
C ASP A 15 4.29 -2.77 17.91
N GLY A 16 5.16 -3.52 17.26
CA GLY A 16 5.50 -4.90 17.62
C GLY A 16 4.43 -5.94 17.29
N VAL A 17 3.37 -5.56 16.57
CA VAL A 17 2.24 -6.45 16.26
C VAL A 17 2.26 -6.83 14.79
N GLN A 18 2.35 -8.13 14.51
CA GLN A 18 2.12 -8.66 13.16
C GLN A 18 0.62 -8.75 12.87
N ARG A 19 0.23 -8.41 11.65
CA ARG A 19 -1.16 -8.42 11.20
C ARG A 19 -1.27 -9.11 9.85
N ASN A 20 -2.41 -9.73 9.60
CA ASN A 20 -2.79 -10.15 8.26
C ASN A 20 -3.69 -9.06 7.65
N PHE A 21 -3.35 -8.61 6.48
CA PHE A 21 -4.13 -7.65 5.69
C PHE A 21 -4.62 -8.31 4.40
N ASN A 22 -5.84 -8.00 4.02
CA ASN A 22 -6.43 -8.46 2.76
C ASN A 22 -7.05 -7.26 2.02
N PRO A 23 -6.81 -7.08 0.71
CA PRO A 23 -7.37 -5.95 -0.04
C PRO A 23 -8.89 -5.84 0.00
N ASN A 24 -9.61 -6.97 0.15
CA ASN A 24 -11.07 -7.01 0.16
C ASN A 24 -11.68 -6.92 1.58
N TYR A 25 -10.94 -7.36 2.59
CA TYR A 25 -11.45 -7.52 3.97
C TYR A 25 -10.69 -6.71 5.02
N GLY A 26 -9.68 -5.93 4.59
CA GLY A 26 -8.80 -5.18 5.50
C GLY A 26 -8.09 -6.12 6.49
N PHE A 27 -8.17 -5.81 7.76
CA PHE A 27 -7.61 -6.63 8.84
C PHE A 27 -8.59 -7.68 9.39
N GLY A 28 -9.72 -7.90 8.72
CA GLY A 28 -10.71 -8.91 9.07
C GLY A 28 -11.84 -8.40 9.97
N LEU A 29 -12.49 -9.33 10.67
CA LEU A 29 -13.68 -9.04 11.46
C LEU A 29 -13.37 -8.36 12.80
N ILE A 30 -14.08 -7.28 13.09
CA ILE A 30 -14.00 -6.59 14.38
C ILE A 30 -14.67 -7.48 15.46
N GLN A 31 -13.95 -7.71 16.56
CA GLN A 31 -14.48 -8.33 17.77
C GLN A 31 -14.88 -7.23 18.75
N ALA A 32 -16.16 -6.90 18.77
CA ALA A 32 -16.68 -5.73 19.49
C ALA A 32 -16.41 -5.76 20.99
N ASP A 33 -16.51 -6.91 21.62
CA ASP A 33 -16.21 -7.13 23.05
C ASP A 33 -14.74 -6.82 23.37
N LYS A 34 -13.82 -7.33 22.57
CA LYS A 34 -12.40 -7.06 22.74
C LYS A 34 -12.06 -5.60 22.45
N PHE A 35 -12.72 -5.00 21.44
CA PHE A 35 -12.52 -3.62 21.08
C PHE A 35 -12.91 -2.69 22.22
N VAL A 36 -14.12 -2.86 22.82
CA VAL A 36 -14.59 -2.05 23.92
C VAL A 36 -13.70 -2.19 25.15
N ASN A 37 -13.30 -3.41 25.48
CA ASN A 37 -12.37 -3.65 26.61
C ASN A 37 -11.01 -2.99 26.38
N LYS A 38 -10.51 -3.02 25.15
CA LYS A 38 -9.21 -2.43 24.80
C LYS A 38 -9.21 -0.92 24.81
N ILE A 39 -10.32 -0.28 24.45
CA ILE A 39 -10.46 1.19 24.51
C ILE A 39 -10.23 1.73 25.92
N ALA A 40 -10.66 1.01 26.96
CA ALA A 40 -10.46 1.42 28.35
C ALA A 40 -8.96 1.50 28.75
N GLU A 41 -8.09 0.83 28.00
CA GLU A 41 -6.64 0.85 28.23
C GLU A 41 -5.93 1.99 27.47
N VAL A 42 -6.62 2.70 26.59
CA VAL A 42 -6.01 3.77 25.78
C VAL A 42 -5.90 5.05 26.61
N ALA A 43 -4.68 5.55 26.76
CA ALA A 43 -4.44 6.83 27.42
C ALA A 43 -4.70 8.02 26.47
N TYR A 44 -4.11 7.95 25.27
CA TYR A 44 -4.30 8.97 24.22
C TYR A 44 -3.81 8.44 22.87
N VAL A 45 -4.20 9.15 21.82
CA VAL A 45 -3.66 8.98 20.46
C VAL A 45 -2.70 10.14 20.19
N THR A 46 -1.54 9.84 19.65
CA THR A 46 -0.55 10.87 19.30
C THR A 46 -1.11 11.79 18.21
N LYS A 47 -0.63 13.04 18.18
CA LYS A 47 -0.88 13.91 17.03
C LYS A 47 -0.27 13.27 15.79
N GLU A 48 -1.04 13.25 14.71
CA GLU A 48 -0.59 12.81 13.40
C GLU A 48 0.69 13.53 12.96
N ARG A 49 1.60 12.79 12.36
CA ARG A 49 2.76 13.31 11.65
C ARG A 49 2.73 12.84 10.21
N ILE A 50 3.16 13.71 9.33
CA ILE A 50 3.19 13.45 7.89
C ILE A 50 4.63 13.40 7.41
N VAL A 51 4.93 12.43 6.55
CA VAL A 51 6.17 12.35 5.76
C VAL A 51 5.80 12.25 4.29
N ASP A 52 6.23 13.24 3.52
CA ASP A 52 5.97 13.31 2.09
C ASP A 52 7.19 12.87 1.27
N ILE A 53 6.95 12.04 0.26
CA ILE A 53 7.82 11.87 -0.90
C ILE A 53 7.20 12.71 -2.02
N ASN A 54 7.80 13.85 -2.28
CA ASN A 54 7.29 14.80 -3.26
C ASN A 54 7.16 14.16 -4.65
N ALA A 55 6.25 14.70 -5.43
CA ALA A 55 6.03 14.29 -6.82
C ALA A 55 7.35 14.23 -7.61
N THR A 56 7.71 13.02 -8.04
CA THR A 56 8.99 12.70 -8.68
C THR A 56 8.72 12.14 -10.08
N LYS A 57 9.32 12.74 -11.09
CA LYS A 57 9.22 12.28 -12.49
C LYS A 57 10.00 11.00 -12.69
N VAL A 58 9.40 10.05 -13.37
CA VAL A 58 10.01 8.80 -13.82
C VAL A 58 10.29 8.86 -15.32
N ASN A 59 9.27 9.16 -16.12
CA ASN A 59 9.32 9.29 -17.59
C ASN A 59 10.00 8.09 -18.26
N GLN A 60 9.62 6.87 -17.86
CA GLN A 60 10.21 5.65 -18.39
C GLN A 60 9.12 4.68 -18.87
N ALA A 61 9.43 3.96 -19.94
CA ALA A 61 8.55 2.92 -20.46
C ALA A 61 8.31 1.85 -19.38
N ILE A 62 7.06 1.39 -19.29
CA ILE A 62 6.69 0.20 -18.53
C ILE A 62 7.00 -1.00 -19.43
N PRO A 63 7.83 -1.97 -18.99
CA PRO A 63 8.14 -3.14 -19.81
C PRO A 63 6.88 -3.97 -20.10
N ASP A 64 6.63 -4.26 -21.41
CA ASP A 64 5.49 -5.05 -21.87
C ASP A 64 5.63 -6.51 -21.43
N ASN A 65 4.58 -7.06 -20.83
CA ASN A 65 4.49 -8.45 -20.34
C ASN A 65 5.72 -8.92 -19.55
N ASP A 66 6.28 -8.05 -18.73
CA ASP A 66 7.44 -8.37 -17.91
C ASP A 66 7.09 -8.35 -16.42
N PRO A 67 7.12 -9.49 -15.71
CA PRO A 67 6.82 -9.56 -14.28
C PRO A 67 7.82 -8.78 -13.40
N ALA A 68 9.01 -8.47 -13.92
CA ALA A 68 9.93 -7.58 -13.22
C ALA A 68 9.40 -6.15 -13.18
N GLY A 69 8.70 -5.71 -14.23
CA GLY A 69 8.11 -4.39 -14.34
C GLY A 69 9.09 -3.23 -14.25
N ARG A 70 8.57 -2.08 -13.95
CA ARG A 70 9.36 -0.88 -13.65
C ARG A 70 9.26 -0.54 -12.17
N SER A 71 10.39 -0.39 -11.50
CA SER A 71 10.45 -0.06 -10.07
C SER A 71 11.21 1.23 -9.81
N VAL A 72 10.79 1.94 -8.78
CA VAL A 72 11.53 3.04 -8.15
C VAL A 72 11.72 2.72 -6.68
N THR A 73 12.85 3.15 -6.12
CA THR A 73 13.14 2.98 -4.70
C THR A 73 13.33 4.34 -4.04
N PHE A 74 12.86 4.47 -2.82
CA PHE A 74 13.03 5.65 -1.99
C PHE A 74 13.18 5.23 -0.53
N ALA A 75 13.72 6.09 0.30
CA ALA A 75 13.92 5.81 1.71
C ALA A 75 13.13 6.79 2.56
N ILE A 76 12.52 6.28 3.62
CA ILE A 76 11.94 7.08 4.70
C ILE A 76 12.50 6.63 6.04
N ASN A 77 12.41 7.53 7.03
CA ASN A 77 12.70 7.22 8.42
C ASN A 77 11.48 7.66 9.26
N PRO A 78 10.48 6.79 9.42
CA PRO A 78 9.26 7.15 10.13
C PRO A 78 9.53 7.31 11.61
N ALA A 79 9.18 8.49 12.15
CA ALA A 79 9.34 8.80 13.58
C ALA A 79 8.30 8.10 14.46
N LEU A 80 7.18 7.66 13.87
CA LEU A 80 6.08 6.95 14.50
C LEU A 80 5.64 5.80 13.59
N PRO A 81 4.90 4.81 14.10
CA PRO A 81 4.26 3.78 13.27
C PRO A 81 3.37 4.38 12.17
N ILE A 82 3.32 3.70 11.05
CA ILE A 82 2.48 4.06 9.91
C ILE A 82 1.02 3.73 10.24
N GLU A 83 0.11 4.64 9.91
CA GLU A 83 -1.34 4.42 9.98
C GLU A 83 -1.92 4.17 8.57
N SER A 84 -1.51 5.00 7.61
CA SER A 84 -1.91 4.85 6.21
C SER A 84 -0.88 5.48 5.28
N ILE A 85 -0.96 5.11 4.00
CA ILE A 85 -0.11 5.69 2.95
C ILE A 85 -1.00 6.07 1.76
N GLU A 86 -0.90 7.33 1.34
CA GLU A 86 -1.41 7.77 0.04
C GLU A 86 -0.33 7.57 -1.01
N VAL A 87 -0.69 7.01 -2.16
CA VAL A 87 0.22 6.74 -3.27
C VAL A 87 -0.33 7.35 -4.54
N GLY A 88 0.25 8.47 -4.94
CA GLY A 88 -0.06 9.12 -6.22
C GLY A 88 0.70 8.46 -7.36
N LEU A 89 -0.02 8.12 -8.44
CA LEU A 89 0.54 7.54 -9.65
C LEU A 89 0.04 8.29 -10.87
N GLN A 90 0.98 8.67 -11.76
CA GLN A 90 0.68 9.16 -13.11
C GLN A 90 1.33 8.27 -14.16
N PHE A 91 0.54 7.78 -15.10
CA PHE A 91 1.02 6.98 -16.22
C PHE A 91 0.10 7.10 -17.45
N SER A 92 0.61 6.71 -18.60
CA SER A 92 -0.18 6.41 -19.80
C SER A 92 -0.07 4.93 -20.11
N HIS A 93 -1.10 4.33 -20.69
CA HIS A 93 -1.07 2.93 -21.14
C HIS A 93 -2.16 2.67 -22.16
N ASP A 94 -1.87 1.82 -23.16
CA ASP A 94 -2.82 1.46 -24.21
C ASP A 94 -4.01 0.66 -23.68
N ARG A 95 -3.80 -0.06 -22.56
CA ARG A 95 -4.86 -0.80 -21.88
C ARG A 95 -4.60 -0.84 -20.36
N ARG A 96 -5.34 -0.06 -19.60
CA ARG A 96 -5.15 0.09 -18.15
C ARG A 96 -5.30 -1.22 -17.37
N GLY A 97 -6.18 -2.12 -17.81
CA GLY A 97 -6.41 -3.41 -17.16
C GLY A 97 -5.22 -4.36 -17.16
N ASP A 98 -4.20 -4.12 -18.01
CA ASP A 98 -3.00 -4.93 -18.07
C ASP A 98 -2.00 -4.56 -16.95
N LEU A 99 -2.16 -3.39 -16.34
CA LEU A 99 -1.25 -2.91 -15.32
C LEU A 99 -1.60 -3.40 -13.91
N ARG A 100 -0.56 -3.59 -13.11
CA ARG A 100 -0.58 -3.82 -11.66
C ARG A 100 0.39 -2.86 -10.99
N ALA A 101 0.00 -2.31 -9.86
CA ALA A 101 0.89 -1.50 -9.03
C ALA A 101 1.05 -2.11 -7.66
N TYR A 102 2.29 -2.10 -7.16
CA TYR A 102 2.65 -2.65 -5.86
C TYR A 102 3.49 -1.67 -5.07
N LEU A 103 3.20 -1.55 -3.78
CA LEU A 103 4.07 -0.90 -2.81
C LEU A 103 4.66 -1.97 -1.90
N ILE A 104 5.97 -1.93 -1.69
CA ILE A 104 6.72 -2.92 -0.91
C ILE A 104 7.51 -2.17 0.15
N SER A 105 7.32 -2.55 1.41
CA SER A 105 8.03 -1.96 2.55
C SER A 105 9.43 -2.58 2.76
N PRO A 106 10.32 -1.92 3.52
CA PRO A 106 11.60 -2.51 3.94
C PRO A 106 11.44 -3.81 4.71
N ASP A 107 10.31 -4.02 5.37
CA ASP A 107 9.97 -5.23 6.13
C ASP A 107 9.49 -6.38 5.23
N GLY A 108 9.34 -6.15 3.93
CA GLY A 108 8.90 -7.13 2.94
C GLY A 108 7.38 -7.27 2.80
N THR A 109 6.60 -6.42 3.46
CA THR A 109 5.17 -6.33 3.20
C THR A 109 4.94 -5.81 1.79
N GLU A 110 4.26 -6.60 0.97
CA GLU A 110 3.86 -6.21 -0.39
C GLU A 110 2.35 -5.99 -0.44
N ASN A 111 1.94 -4.82 -0.90
CA ASN A 111 0.53 -4.50 -1.12
C ASN A 111 0.28 -4.09 -2.57
N ARG A 112 -0.67 -4.78 -3.21
CA ARG A 112 -1.18 -4.40 -4.53
C ARG A 112 -2.17 -3.23 -4.37
N LEU A 113 -1.92 -2.15 -5.11
CA LEU A 113 -2.69 -0.92 -5.01
C LEU A 113 -3.92 -0.92 -5.92
N PHE A 114 -3.84 -1.53 -7.11
CA PHE A 114 -4.97 -1.60 -8.02
C PHE A 114 -4.91 -2.82 -8.95
N ASN A 115 -6.05 -3.07 -9.62
CA ASN A 115 -6.32 -4.16 -10.56
C ASN A 115 -6.15 -5.55 -9.96
N ASP A 116 -7.26 -6.08 -9.50
CA ASP A 116 -7.35 -7.47 -9.08
C ASP A 116 -7.51 -8.39 -10.28
N THR A 117 -6.64 -9.39 -10.38
CA THR A 117 -6.72 -10.41 -11.42
C THR A 117 -7.84 -11.42 -11.22
N SER A 118 -8.33 -11.59 -9.99
CA SER A 118 -9.35 -12.60 -9.68
C SER A 118 -10.71 -12.27 -10.30
N VAL A 119 -10.99 -10.97 -10.48
CA VAL A 119 -12.25 -10.50 -11.09
C VAL A 119 -12.24 -10.61 -12.61
N THR A 120 -11.07 -10.54 -13.24
CA THR A 120 -10.92 -10.50 -14.71
C THR A 120 -11.10 -11.85 -15.39
N ILE A 121 -10.87 -12.96 -14.70
CA ILE A 121 -10.91 -14.29 -15.32
C ILE A 121 -12.36 -14.81 -15.46
N ALA A 122 -13.24 -14.43 -14.56
CA ALA A 122 -14.62 -14.96 -14.52
C ALA A 122 -15.64 -14.12 -15.30
N ASN A 123 -15.32 -12.87 -15.61
CA ASN A 123 -16.31 -11.95 -16.17
C ASN A 123 -15.69 -11.06 -17.26
N LYS A 124 -15.75 -11.52 -18.50
CA LYS A 124 -15.25 -10.78 -19.69
C LYS A 124 -15.87 -9.38 -19.83
N ASP A 125 -17.02 -9.16 -19.22
CA ASP A 125 -17.75 -7.87 -19.28
C ASP A 125 -17.18 -6.79 -18.34
N HIS A 126 -16.23 -7.15 -17.46
CA HIS A 126 -15.59 -6.22 -16.52
C HIS A 126 -14.09 -6.02 -16.80
N GLN A 127 -13.63 -6.36 -18.00
CA GLN A 127 -12.26 -6.08 -18.40
C GLN A 127 -12.08 -4.57 -18.61
N ASP A 128 -11.15 -3.99 -17.87
CA ASP A 128 -10.75 -2.59 -18.05
C ASP A 128 -9.88 -2.50 -19.33
N ASN A 129 -10.54 -2.24 -20.45
CA ASN A 129 -9.91 -2.12 -21.77
C ASN A 129 -9.61 -0.65 -22.13
N GLU A 130 -9.74 0.27 -21.18
CA GLU A 130 -9.54 1.69 -21.46
C GLU A 130 -8.09 2.00 -21.81
N ASN A 131 -7.94 2.68 -22.96
CA ASN A 131 -6.72 3.38 -23.27
C ASN A 131 -6.68 4.67 -22.44
N VAL A 132 -5.64 4.82 -21.62
CA VAL A 132 -5.44 6.00 -20.80
C VAL A 132 -4.23 6.78 -21.30
N THR A 133 -4.49 7.93 -21.93
CA THR A 133 -3.43 8.85 -22.36
C THR A 133 -2.77 9.53 -21.17
N GLU A 134 -3.52 9.73 -20.09
CA GLU A 134 -3.04 10.26 -18.83
C GLU A 134 -3.90 9.71 -17.70
N PHE A 135 -3.32 8.83 -16.89
CA PHE A 135 -3.90 8.37 -15.63
C PHE A 135 -3.26 9.13 -14.49
N ASP A 136 -4.06 9.77 -13.66
CA ASP A 136 -3.63 10.48 -12.46
C ASP A 136 -4.57 10.12 -11.32
N TRP A 137 -4.07 9.37 -10.36
CA TRP A 137 -4.88 8.90 -9.23
C TRP A 137 -4.05 8.73 -7.96
N THR A 138 -4.69 8.97 -6.82
CA THR A 138 -4.11 8.71 -5.51
C THR A 138 -4.83 7.55 -4.84
N PHE A 139 -4.09 6.49 -4.56
CA PHE A 139 -4.55 5.31 -3.83
C PHE A 139 -4.28 5.49 -2.34
N LEU A 140 -5.17 4.96 -1.49
CA LEU A 140 -4.96 4.87 -0.05
C LEU A 140 -4.75 3.40 0.34
N THR A 141 -3.74 3.13 1.17
CA THR A 141 -3.51 1.80 1.73
C THR A 141 -3.23 1.85 3.23
N ASN A 142 -3.81 0.89 3.96
CA ASN A 142 -3.54 0.64 5.38
C ASN A 142 -2.76 -0.66 5.59
N ALA A 143 -2.33 -1.35 4.53
CA ALA A 143 -1.65 -2.65 4.62
C ALA A 143 -0.40 -2.63 5.52
N PHE A 144 0.21 -1.46 5.66
CA PHE A 144 1.46 -1.23 6.41
C PHE A 144 1.22 -0.70 7.83
N TRP A 145 -0.01 -0.80 8.33
CA TRP A 145 -0.35 -0.29 9.66
C TRP A 145 0.55 -0.87 10.74
N GLY A 146 1.13 0.00 11.53
CA GLY A 146 2.01 -0.35 12.64
C GLY A 146 3.48 -0.51 12.26
N GLU A 147 3.84 -0.56 10.98
CA GLU A 147 5.22 -0.60 10.55
C GLU A 147 5.94 0.73 10.83
N GLN A 148 7.20 0.63 11.23
CA GLN A 148 8.07 1.80 11.50
C GLN A 148 9.49 1.60 10.97
N GLN A 149 9.68 0.65 10.07
CA GLN A 149 11.00 0.32 9.58
C GLN A 149 11.57 1.43 8.71
N SER A 150 12.77 1.90 9.08
CA SER A 150 13.58 2.74 8.21
C SER A 150 14.21 1.89 7.12
N GLY A 151 14.23 2.37 5.90
CA GLY A 151 14.88 1.63 4.82
C GLY A 151 14.32 1.97 3.45
N ALA A 152 14.67 1.11 2.50
CA ALA A 152 14.26 1.25 1.11
C ALA A 152 12.85 0.70 0.88
N TRP A 153 11.97 1.57 0.47
CA TRP A 153 10.66 1.23 -0.06
C TRP A 153 10.74 1.06 -1.56
N THR A 154 9.94 0.18 -2.12
CA THR A 154 9.84 -0.03 -3.56
C THR A 154 8.42 0.19 -4.03
N LEU A 155 8.26 1.09 -5.02
CA LEU A 155 7.01 1.23 -5.76
C LEU A 155 7.23 0.65 -7.14
N LYS A 156 6.33 -0.23 -7.60
CA LYS A 156 6.50 -1.05 -8.80
C LYS A 156 5.25 -1.00 -9.66
N LEU A 157 5.41 -0.79 -10.98
CA LEU A 157 4.39 -0.99 -12.01
C LEU A 157 4.77 -2.17 -12.89
N VAL A 158 3.82 -3.07 -13.13
CA VAL A 158 3.97 -4.28 -13.94
C VAL A 158 2.89 -4.30 -15.00
N ASP A 159 3.28 -4.53 -16.23
CA ASP A 159 2.38 -4.93 -17.30
C ASP A 159 2.38 -6.47 -17.40
N VAL A 160 1.20 -7.07 -17.31
CA VAL A 160 1.04 -8.54 -17.26
C VAL A 160 0.49 -9.12 -18.54
N THR A 161 0.36 -8.34 -19.62
CA THR A 161 -0.25 -8.77 -20.87
C THR A 161 0.54 -8.24 -22.06
N GLU A 162 0.75 -9.07 -23.08
CA GLU A 162 1.45 -8.68 -24.29
C GLU A 162 0.73 -7.63 -25.15
N LYS A 163 1.49 -6.85 -25.92
CA LYS A 163 1.11 -5.97 -27.04
C LYS A 163 0.68 -4.55 -26.70
N ASN A 164 0.35 -4.27 -25.47
CA ASN A 164 0.00 -2.91 -25.06
C ASN A 164 1.21 -2.26 -24.40
N THR A 165 1.35 -0.96 -24.56
CA THR A 165 2.52 -0.23 -24.06
C THR A 165 2.12 0.95 -23.22
N GLY A 166 3.03 1.37 -22.34
CA GLY A 166 2.78 2.51 -21.46
C GLY A 166 4.04 3.18 -20.97
N THR A 167 3.83 4.31 -20.34
CA THR A 167 4.91 5.11 -19.75
C THR A 167 4.53 5.49 -18.33
N TRP A 168 5.39 5.20 -17.38
CA TRP A 168 5.27 5.72 -16.03
C TRP A 168 5.80 7.15 -16.00
N LEU A 169 4.93 8.11 -15.74
CA LEU A 169 5.23 9.53 -15.82
C LEU A 169 5.78 10.07 -14.49
N GLN A 170 5.05 9.80 -13.38
CA GLN A 170 5.35 10.39 -12.09
C GLN A 170 4.79 9.55 -10.94
N TYR A 171 5.37 9.70 -9.76
CA TYR A 171 4.83 9.20 -8.49
C TYR A 171 5.03 10.20 -7.36
N GLY A 172 4.26 10.03 -6.29
CA GLY A 172 4.43 10.73 -5.03
C GLY A 172 3.74 9.96 -3.91
N LEU A 173 4.21 10.07 -2.68
CA LEU A 173 3.60 9.40 -1.55
C LEU A 173 3.46 10.35 -0.37
N ARG A 174 2.43 10.07 0.45
CA ARG A 174 2.24 10.69 1.77
C ARG A 174 2.02 9.61 2.80
N PHE A 175 2.88 9.58 3.80
CA PHE A 175 2.80 8.68 4.94
C PHE A 175 2.13 9.40 6.10
N HIS A 176 1.04 8.83 6.60
CA HIS A 176 0.35 9.25 7.81
C HIS A 176 0.86 8.40 8.96
N LEU A 177 1.45 9.04 9.95
CA LEU A 177 2.12 8.40 11.07
C LEU A 177 1.40 8.76 12.37
N GLY A 178 1.15 7.75 13.19
CA GLY A 178 0.52 7.92 14.49
C GLY A 178 0.69 6.70 15.37
N LYS A 179 0.35 6.84 16.64
CA LYS A 179 0.46 5.79 17.63
C LYS A 179 -0.63 5.93 18.67
N MET A 180 -1.21 4.81 19.07
CA MET A 180 -2.06 4.72 20.26
C MET A 180 -1.17 4.41 21.47
N GLU A 181 -1.20 5.25 22.47
CA GLU A 181 -0.50 5.03 23.73
C GLU A 181 -1.45 4.39 24.74
N LEU A 182 -1.03 3.28 25.33
CA LEU A 182 -1.78 2.60 26.37
C LEU A 182 -1.46 3.22 27.74
N GLN A 183 -2.43 3.16 28.64
CA GLN A 183 -2.20 3.51 30.05
C GLN A 183 -1.15 2.54 30.62
N LYS A 184 -0.15 3.08 31.28
CA LYS A 184 0.79 2.27 32.04
C LYS A 184 0.09 1.80 33.32
N ASP A 185 0.17 0.51 33.60
CA ASP A 185 -0.32 -0.04 34.84
C ASP A 185 0.29 0.73 36.03
N GLY A 186 -0.55 1.35 36.84
CA GLY A 186 -0.14 2.09 38.03
C GLY A 186 -0.31 3.62 38.01
N ALA A 187 -0.86 4.21 36.97
CA ALA A 187 -1.29 5.61 36.97
C ALA A 187 -2.75 5.72 37.41
N VAL A 188 -2.99 5.69 38.71
CA VAL A 188 -4.22 6.14 39.38
C VAL A 188 -3.89 7.41 40.10
#